data_6c91e042eaac91d2f5fcb61bf6641423
#
_entry.id   6c91e042eaac91d2f5fcb61bf6641423
#
_cell.length_a   1.000
_cell.length_b   1.000
_cell.length_c   1.000
_cell.angle_alpha   90.00
_cell.angle_beta   90.00
_cell.angle_gamma   90.00
#
_symmetry.space_group_name_H-M   'P 1'
#
loop_
_entity.id
_entity.type
_entity.pdbx_description
1 polymer ?
#
loop_
_entity_poly.entity_id
_entity_poly.type
_entity_poly.pdbx_seq_one_letter_code
_entity_poly.pdbx_strand_id
1 'polypeptide(L)'
;MVRRLGTVGYNVLLPNLYYRAGHDTIFGPDVLEEGSAERARMRAVRTKMTIPPVMDDAAAMLAFIDSQAEIKRGPVGCHGYCMSGPYALAAAARYPDRIAAAASFYGTWLVSDAEESPHLSLNKVKGELYIACAEHDSLAPLPMVEELLALFGRAGTVGEIELYPGVHHGFAFPLRWCYDKPAAERHWERLTALYRRRLG
;
A
#
# COMPACT_ATOMS: atom_id res chain seq x y z
N MET A 1 0.88 -12.20 -6.43
CA MET A 1 1.81 -11.17 -5.97
C MET A 1 2.94 -11.75 -5.14
N VAL A 2 2.68 -12.36 -3.98
CA VAL A 2 3.71 -12.95 -3.10
C VAL A 2 4.70 -13.84 -3.85
N ARG A 3 4.19 -14.81 -4.64
CA ARG A 3 5.06 -15.70 -5.43
C ARG A 3 6.00 -14.96 -6.38
N ARG A 4 5.54 -13.87 -7.02
CA ARG A 4 6.35 -13.09 -7.96
C ARG A 4 7.52 -12.40 -7.24
N LEU A 5 7.32 -11.88 -6.04
CA LEU A 5 8.41 -11.34 -5.23
C LEU A 5 9.35 -12.45 -4.72
N GLY A 6 8.81 -13.60 -4.35
CA GLY A 6 9.62 -14.76 -3.97
C GLY A 6 10.54 -15.23 -5.10
N THR A 7 10.09 -15.21 -6.37
CA THR A 7 10.92 -15.62 -7.51
C THR A 7 12.08 -14.65 -7.82
N VAL A 8 12.02 -13.42 -7.29
CA VAL A 8 13.13 -12.45 -7.43
C VAL A 8 13.96 -12.30 -6.15
N GLY A 9 13.80 -13.24 -5.20
CA GLY A 9 14.70 -13.41 -4.06
C GLY A 9 14.24 -12.81 -2.74
N TYR A 10 13.02 -12.30 -2.63
CA TYR A 10 12.51 -11.72 -1.37
C TYR A 10 11.72 -12.72 -0.54
N ASN A 11 11.96 -12.74 0.77
CA ASN A 11 11.04 -13.30 1.73
C ASN A 11 9.83 -12.38 1.88
N VAL A 12 8.62 -12.91 1.76
CA VAL A 12 7.39 -12.09 1.70
C VAL A 12 6.41 -12.50 2.79
N LEU A 13 6.05 -11.55 3.64
CA LEU A 13 4.98 -11.68 4.62
C LEU A 13 3.72 -10.98 4.08
N LEU A 14 2.63 -11.73 3.94
CA LEU A 14 1.32 -11.19 3.56
C LEU A 14 0.34 -11.33 4.73
N PRO A 15 0.06 -10.25 5.46
CA PRO A 15 -0.86 -10.32 6.60
C PRO A 15 -2.32 -10.33 6.15
N ASN A 16 -3.19 -11.03 6.89
CA ASN A 16 -4.62 -10.80 6.82
C ASN A 16 -4.96 -9.63 7.74
N LEU A 17 -5.09 -8.43 7.20
CA LEU A 17 -5.42 -7.25 7.99
C LEU A 17 -6.81 -7.30 8.63
N TYR A 18 -7.70 -8.15 8.14
CA TYR A 18 -9.05 -8.31 8.68
C TYR A 18 -9.16 -9.33 9.84
N TYR A 19 -8.06 -9.88 10.32
CA TYR A 19 -8.06 -10.94 11.34
C TYR A 19 -8.83 -10.60 12.62
N ARG A 20 -8.89 -9.32 12.99
CA ARG A 20 -9.70 -8.85 14.14
C ARG A 20 -11.20 -9.01 13.94
N ALA A 21 -11.65 -9.17 12.71
CA ALA A 21 -13.06 -9.44 12.39
C ALA A 21 -13.40 -10.95 12.42
N GLY A 22 -12.44 -11.82 12.75
CA GLY A 22 -12.59 -13.26 12.77
C GLY A 22 -12.00 -13.96 11.54
N HIS A 23 -12.42 -15.20 11.32
CA HIS A 23 -11.88 -16.03 10.23
C HIS A 23 -12.61 -15.82 8.90
N ASP A 24 -13.89 -15.46 8.94
CA ASP A 24 -14.71 -15.24 7.74
C ASP A 24 -14.51 -13.81 7.20
N THR A 25 -13.38 -13.60 6.55
CA THR A 25 -12.99 -12.33 5.94
C THR A 25 -12.80 -12.42 4.43
N ILE A 26 -13.31 -13.49 3.82
CA ILE A 26 -13.42 -13.64 2.37
C ILE A 26 -14.82 -13.13 1.96
N PHE A 27 -14.88 -12.29 0.95
CA PHE A 27 -16.09 -11.67 0.47
C PHE A 27 -16.50 -12.28 -0.87
N GLY A 28 -17.80 -12.43 -1.07
CA GLY A 28 -18.38 -12.93 -2.31
C GLY A 28 -18.13 -12.01 -3.51
N PRO A 29 -18.43 -12.48 -4.73
CA PRO A 29 -18.16 -11.73 -5.96
C PRO A 29 -18.97 -10.43 -6.05
N ASP A 30 -20.13 -10.35 -5.38
CA ASP A 30 -21.02 -9.20 -5.30
C ASP A 30 -20.55 -8.09 -4.34
N VAL A 31 -19.39 -8.26 -3.71
CA VAL A 31 -18.79 -7.25 -2.78
C VAL A 31 -18.63 -5.87 -3.43
N LEU A 32 -18.54 -5.78 -4.74
CA LEU A 32 -18.45 -4.53 -5.49
C LEU A 32 -19.80 -3.96 -5.89
N GLU A 33 -20.88 -4.74 -5.79
CA GLU A 33 -22.23 -4.30 -6.14
C GLU A 33 -22.80 -3.37 -5.07
N GLU A 34 -23.37 -2.25 -5.52
CA GLU A 34 -23.99 -1.30 -4.61
C GLU A 34 -25.24 -1.91 -3.97
N GLY A 35 -25.35 -1.78 -2.63
CA GLY A 35 -26.48 -2.35 -1.88
C GLY A 35 -26.38 -3.84 -1.56
N SER A 36 -25.37 -4.56 -2.03
CA SER A 36 -25.21 -5.98 -1.69
C SER A 36 -24.88 -6.19 -0.20
N ALA A 37 -25.29 -7.32 0.35
CA ALA A 37 -25.01 -7.72 1.73
C ALA A 37 -23.49 -7.89 1.95
N GLU A 38 -22.78 -8.43 0.97
CA GLU A 38 -21.33 -8.61 1.02
C GLU A 38 -20.59 -7.27 1.08
N ARG A 39 -21.03 -6.27 0.32
CA ARG A 39 -20.48 -4.92 0.40
C ARG A 39 -20.72 -4.27 1.76
N ALA A 40 -21.90 -4.46 2.33
CA ALA A 40 -22.21 -3.97 3.69
C ALA A 40 -21.32 -4.66 4.73
N ARG A 41 -21.13 -5.98 4.64
CA ARG A 41 -20.24 -6.76 5.49
C ARG A 41 -18.78 -6.30 5.38
N MET A 42 -18.29 -6.14 4.17
CA MET A 42 -16.94 -5.63 3.91
C MET A 42 -16.74 -4.23 4.50
N ARG A 43 -17.71 -3.32 4.34
CA ARG A 43 -17.65 -1.97 4.91
C ARG A 43 -17.61 -2.01 6.45
N ALA A 44 -18.41 -2.85 7.09
CA ALA A 44 -18.40 -3.02 8.54
C ALA A 44 -17.06 -3.53 9.08
N VAL A 45 -16.37 -4.40 8.35
CA VAL A 45 -15.02 -4.84 8.67
C VAL A 45 -14.01 -3.71 8.47
N ARG A 46 -14.10 -2.97 7.36
CA ARG A 46 -13.18 -1.87 7.03
C ARG A 46 -13.21 -0.72 8.02
N THR A 47 -14.34 -0.40 8.61
CA THR A 47 -14.45 0.70 9.59
C THR A 47 -13.55 0.51 10.82
N LYS A 48 -13.15 -0.73 11.11
CA LYS A 48 -12.22 -1.08 12.18
C LYS A 48 -10.74 -1.00 11.77
N MET A 49 -10.47 -0.75 10.49
CA MET A 49 -9.14 -0.77 9.90
C MET A 49 -8.63 0.67 9.73
N THR A 50 -8.37 1.34 10.85
CA THR A 50 -7.70 2.65 10.86
C THR A 50 -6.19 2.49 10.90
N ILE A 51 -5.44 3.56 10.67
CA ILE A 51 -3.97 3.51 10.63
C ILE A 51 -3.37 3.06 11.97
N PRO A 52 -3.77 3.55 13.15
CA PRO A 52 -3.12 3.17 14.41
C PRO A 52 -3.09 1.67 14.68
N PRO A 53 -4.21 0.91 14.69
CA PRO A 53 -4.16 -0.53 14.94
C PRO A 53 -3.39 -1.30 13.86
N VAL A 54 -3.36 -0.82 12.61
CA VAL A 54 -2.54 -1.44 11.56
C VAL A 54 -1.06 -1.17 11.79
N MET A 55 -0.70 -0.04 12.40
CA MET A 55 0.71 0.22 12.77
C MET A 55 1.16 -0.64 13.97
N ASP A 56 0.27 -0.94 14.91
CA ASP A 56 0.56 -1.91 15.98
C ASP A 56 0.80 -3.32 15.38
N ASP A 57 0.00 -3.71 14.39
CA ASP A 57 0.25 -4.94 13.64
C ASP A 57 1.58 -4.92 12.89
N ALA A 58 1.95 -3.76 12.32
CA ALA A 58 3.22 -3.61 11.64
C ALA A 58 4.40 -3.82 12.60
N ALA A 59 4.31 -3.34 13.86
CA ALA A 59 5.31 -3.63 14.88
C ALA A 59 5.44 -5.13 15.14
N ALA A 60 4.31 -5.82 15.31
CA ALA A 60 4.30 -7.26 15.52
C ALA A 60 4.87 -8.03 14.31
N MET A 61 4.54 -7.59 13.09
CA MET A 61 5.11 -8.16 11.85
C MET A 61 6.63 -7.97 11.77
N LEU A 62 7.15 -6.79 12.12
CA LEU A 62 8.59 -6.54 12.16
C LEU A 62 9.28 -7.42 13.21
N ALA A 63 8.70 -7.56 14.39
CA ALA A 63 9.22 -8.46 15.44
C ALA A 63 9.19 -9.92 14.99
N PHE A 64 8.13 -10.36 14.31
CA PHE A 64 8.04 -11.69 13.72
C PHE A 64 9.15 -11.93 12.69
N ILE A 65 9.38 -11.00 11.77
CA ILE A 65 10.47 -11.08 10.78
C ILE A 65 11.82 -11.24 11.49
N ASP A 66 12.06 -10.45 12.53
CA ASP A 66 13.32 -10.49 13.29
C ASP A 66 13.54 -11.78 14.08
N SER A 67 12.46 -12.51 14.39
CA SER A 67 12.52 -13.80 15.07
C SER A 67 12.84 -14.97 14.15
N GLN A 68 12.78 -14.79 12.82
CA GLN A 68 13.04 -15.87 11.86
C GLN A 68 14.54 -16.01 11.60
N ALA A 69 15.11 -17.16 11.94
CA ALA A 69 16.55 -17.41 11.80
C ALA A 69 17.02 -17.44 10.33
N GLU A 70 16.15 -17.83 9.42
CA GLU A 70 16.43 -17.96 7.99
C GLU A 70 16.32 -16.63 7.23
N ILE A 71 15.79 -15.59 7.85
CA ILE A 71 15.64 -14.28 7.22
C ILE A 71 16.86 -13.41 7.57
N LYS A 72 17.55 -12.93 6.54
CA LYS A 72 18.65 -11.97 6.72
C LYS A 72 18.12 -10.72 7.42
N ARG A 73 18.74 -10.36 8.52
CA ARG A 73 18.46 -9.08 9.19
C ARG A 73 18.86 -7.91 8.31
N GLY A 74 17.99 -6.92 8.24
CA GLY A 74 18.25 -5.77 7.38
C GLY A 74 17.03 -4.88 7.19
N PRO A 75 17.09 -4.00 6.19
CA PRO A 75 15.97 -3.14 5.84
C PRO A 75 14.79 -3.95 5.30
N VAL A 76 13.60 -3.44 5.54
CA VAL A 76 12.34 -4.04 5.08
C VAL A 76 11.70 -3.15 4.04
N GLY A 77 11.09 -3.76 3.02
CA GLY A 77 10.20 -3.08 2.09
C GLY A 77 8.75 -3.40 2.39
N CYS A 78 7.86 -2.45 2.20
CA CYS A 78 6.43 -2.69 2.26
C CYS A 78 5.71 -2.08 1.06
N HIS A 79 4.57 -2.65 0.68
CA HIS A 79 3.72 -2.04 -0.34
C HIS A 79 2.26 -2.39 -0.10
N GLY A 80 1.41 -1.52 -0.60
CA GLY A 80 -0.02 -1.68 -0.47
C GLY A 80 -0.77 -1.25 -1.73
N TYR A 81 -1.98 -1.78 -1.87
CA TYR A 81 -2.90 -1.50 -2.96
C TYR A 81 -4.21 -0.97 -2.40
N CYS A 82 -4.80 0.03 -3.07
CA CYS A 82 -6.10 0.55 -2.66
C CYS A 82 -6.06 1.00 -1.17
N MET A 83 -6.90 0.40 -0.35
CA MET A 83 -6.98 0.62 1.10
C MET A 83 -5.64 0.45 1.84
N SER A 84 -4.78 -0.44 1.36
CA SER A 84 -3.49 -0.69 2.03
C SER A 84 -2.35 0.22 1.56
N GLY A 85 -2.57 1.06 0.55
CA GLY A 85 -1.63 2.08 0.14
C GLY A 85 -1.25 3.05 1.26
N PRO A 86 -2.23 3.71 1.93
CA PRO A 86 -1.98 4.56 3.08
C PRO A 86 -1.25 3.84 4.24
N TYR A 87 -1.52 2.55 4.47
CA TYR A 87 -0.81 1.81 5.52
C TYR A 87 0.68 1.60 5.20
N ALA A 88 1.03 1.40 3.94
CA ALA A 88 2.44 1.30 3.55
C ALA A 88 3.19 2.62 3.80
N LEU A 89 2.58 3.77 3.48
CA LEU A 89 3.18 5.08 3.74
C LEU A 89 3.27 5.37 5.25
N ALA A 90 2.21 5.05 5.99
CA ALA A 90 2.21 5.22 7.45
C ALA A 90 3.26 4.34 8.13
N ALA A 91 3.47 3.10 7.67
CA ALA A 91 4.51 2.22 8.18
C ALA A 91 5.92 2.79 7.92
N ALA A 92 6.16 3.34 6.73
CA ALA A 92 7.44 3.98 6.43
C ALA A 92 7.72 5.20 7.34
N ALA A 93 6.69 5.97 7.68
CA ALA A 93 6.81 7.10 8.59
C ALA A 93 6.94 6.69 10.06
N ARG A 94 6.27 5.60 10.47
CA ARG A 94 6.23 5.12 11.85
C ARG A 94 7.50 4.32 12.22
N TYR A 95 8.07 3.61 11.24
CA TYR A 95 9.25 2.75 11.42
C TYR A 95 10.37 3.13 10.45
N PRO A 96 10.82 4.41 10.44
CA PRO A 96 11.72 4.93 9.40
C PRO A 96 13.12 4.27 9.42
N ASP A 97 13.54 3.72 10.55
CA ASP A 97 14.82 3.02 10.66
C ASP A 97 14.76 1.56 10.17
N ARG A 98 13.56 1.05 9.91
CA ARG A 98 13.32 -0.32 9.46
C ARG A 98 12.78 -0.39 8.05
N ILE A 99 11.89 0.51 7.67
CA ILE A 99 11.27 0.53 6.35
C ILE A 99 12.11 1.41 5.42
N ALA A 100 12.95 0.77 4.61
CA ALA A 100 13.80 1.46 3.66
C ALA A 100 13.13 1.73 2.31
N ALA A 101 12.05 1.04 2.01
CA ALA A 101 11.27 1.20 0.78
C ALA A 101 9.78 1.00 1.05
N ALA A 102 8.94 1.92 0.58
CA ALA A 102 7.51 1.72 0.63
C ALA A 102 6.84 2.11 -0.70
N ALA A 103 5.83 1.33 -1.11
CA ALA A 103 5.08 1.65 -2.31
C ALA A 103 3.57 1.64 -2.08
N SER A 104 2.87 2.60 -2.68
CA SER A 104 1.41 2.71 -2.69
C SER A 104 0.92 2.66 -4.13
N PHE A 105 0.10 1.68 -4.46
CA PHE A 105 -0.52 1.55 -5.79
C PHE A 105 -1.99 1.89 -5.70
N TYR A 106 -2.42 2.92 -6.44
CA TYR A 106 -3.77 3.49 -6.37
C TYR A 106 -4.30 3.55 -4.92
N GLY A 107 -3.44 4.04 -4.02
CA GLY A 107 -3.79 4.22 -2.61
C GLY A 107 -4.91 5.25 -2.43
N THR A 108 -5.88 4.92 -1.57
CA THR A 108 -7.03 5.78 -1.33
C THR A 108 -6.76 6.79 -0.22
N TRP A 109 -7.31 8.01 -0.34
CA TRP A 109 -7.27 9.04 0.70
C TRP A 109 -5.87 9.29 1.27
N LEU A 110 -4.87 9.39 0.39
CA LEU A 110 -3.48 9.69 0.80
C LEU A 110 -3.34 11.11 1.35
N VAL A 111 -4.24 12.01 0.94
CA VAL A 111 -4.46 13.33 1.52
C VAL A 111 -5.93 13.43 1.95
N SER A 112 -6.17 13.74 3.20
CA SER A 112 -7.51 13.89 3.79
C SER A 112 -7.45 14.69 5.08
N ASP A 113 -8.61 15.09 5.61
CA ASP A 113 -8.72 15.82 6.90
C ASP A 113 -8.57 14.91 8.12
N ALA A 114 -8.35 13.61 7.94
CA ALA A 114 -8.16 12.69 9.07
C ALA A 114 -6.83 12.98 9.78
N GLU A 115 -6.84 12.91 11.10
CA GLU A 115 -5.67 13.16 11.96
C GLU A 115 -4.48 12.23 11.63
N GLU A 116 -4.76 11.02 11.17
CA GLU A 116 -3.74 10.05 10.77
C GLU A 116 -3.50 10.02 9.25
N SER A 117 -3.92 11.05 8.52
CA SER A 117 -3.73 11.06 7.07
C SER A 117 -2.24 10.93 6.71
N PRO A 118 -1.88 10.03 5.78
CA PRO A 118 -0.47 9.69 5.49
C PRO A 118 0.39 10.91 5.14
N HIS A 119 -0.18 11.90 4.46
CA HIS A 119 0.55 13.10 4.04
C HIS A 119 1.12 13.91 5.22
N LEU A 120 0.49 13.84 6.41
CA LEU A 120 0.93 14.56 7.60
C LEU A 120 2.26 14.05 8.19
N SER A 121 2.70 12.88 7.76
CA SER A 121 3.91 12.23 8.27
C SER A 121 4.97 11.95 7.21
N LEU A 122 4.83 12.47 5.99
CA LEU A 122 5.79 12.29 4.91
C LEU A 122 7.22 12.73 5.30
N ASN A 123 7.36 13.80 6.07
CA ASN A 123 8.65 14.31 6.56
C ASN A 123 9.37 13.39 7.57
N LYS A 124 8.68 12.38 8.09
CA LYS A 124 9.28 11.37 9.00
C LYS A 124 9.89 10.18 8.25
N VAL A 125 9.57 10.04 6.96
CA VAL A 125 10.06 8.93 6.15
C VAL A 125 11.54 9.12 5.83
N LYS A 126 12.36 8.13 6.15
CA LYS A 126 13.80 8.09 5.80
C LYS A 126 14.06 7.23 4.56
N GLY A 127 13.19 6.28 4.29
CA GLY A 127 13.26 5.41 3.13
C GLY A 127 12.80 6.08 1.84
N GLU A 128 12.80 5.33 0.75
CA GLU A 128 12.30 5.78 -0.54
C GLU A 128 10.84 5.38 -0.71
N LEU A 129 10.01 6.32 -1.17
CA LEU A 129 8.62 6.09 -1.50
C LEU A 129 8.39 6.01 -3.00
N TYR A 130 7.51 5.11 -3.42
CA TYR A 130 6.94 5.09 -4.75
C TYR A 130 5.42 5.09 -4.66
N ILE A 131 4.78 6.08 -5.28
CA ILE A 131 3.33 6.21 -5.25
C ILE A 131 2.82 6.22 -6.69
N ALA A 132 2.06 5.20 -7.06
CA ALA A 132 1.40 5.10 -8.36
C ALA A 132 -0.07 5.49 -8.22
N CYS A 133 -0.50 6.49 -8.98
CA CYS A 133 -1.87 6.98 -9.02
C CYS A 133 -2.50 6.61 -10.36
N ALA A 134 -3.73 6.11 -10.36
CA ALA A 134 -4.48 5.88 -11.59
C ALA A 134 -5.17 7.17 -12.02
N GLU A 135 -5.21 7.45 -13.33
CA GLU A 135 -5.86 8.69 -13.83
C GLU A 135 -7.37 8.69 -13.56
N HIS A 136 -8.01 7.53 -13.72
CA HIS A 136 -9.45 7.37 -13.48
C HIS A 136 -9.74 6.73 -12.12
N ASP A 137 -9.59 7.52 -11.07
CA ASP A 137 -9.76 7.03 -9.68
C ASP A 137 -10.58 8.02 -8.83
N SER A 138 -11.81 7.64 -8.52
CA SER A 138 -12.68 8.46 -7.66
C SER A 138 -12.29 8.43 -6.18
N LEU A 139 -11.43 7.48 -5.77
CA LEU A 139 -10.92 7.36 -4.39
C LEU A 139 -9.58 8.06 -4.20
N ALA A 140 -8.95 8.43 -5.31
CA ALA A 140 -7.71 9.20 -5.37
C ALA A 140 -7.77 10.18 -6.57
N PRO A 141 -8.70 11.15 -6.56
CA PRO A 141 -8.93 12.05 -7.70
C PRO A 141 -7.72 12.94 -7.98
N LEU A 142 -7.57 13.38 -9.24
CA LEU A 142 -6.43 14.18 -9.69
C LEU A 142 -6.12 15.40 -8.81
N PRO A 143 -7.09 16.18 -8.31
CA PRO A 143 -6.79 17.27 -7.38
C PRO A 143 -6.09 16.82 -6.10
N MET A 144 -6.45 15.64 -5.54
CA MET A 144 -5.74 15.06 -4.41
C MET A 144 -4.31 14.65 -4.79
N VAL A 145 -4.10 14.13 -6.00
CA VAL A 145 -2.77 13.75 -6.49
C VAL A 145 -1.88 14.99 -6.66
N GLU A 146 -2.42 16.09 -7.19
CA GLU A 146 -1.73 17.37 -7.32
C GLU A 146 -1.32 17.93 -5.95
N GLU A 147 -2.23 17.89 -4.97
CA GLU A 147 -1.95 18.29 -3.60
C GLU A 147 -0.87 17.40 -2.96
N LEU A 148 -0.97 16.09 -3.14
CA LEU A 148 0.02 15.12 -2.66
C LEU A 148 1.41 15.40 -3.24
N LEU A 149 1.52 15.69 -4.54
CA LEU A 149 2.77 16.08 -5.20
C LEU A 149 3.40 17.31 -4.54
N ALA A 150 2.60 18.34 -4.29
CA ALA A 150 3.08 19.55 -3.62
C ALA A 150 3.54 19.29 -2.17
N LEU A 151 2.79 18.47 -1.42
CA LEU A 151 3.12 18.07 -0.05
C LEU A 151 4.40 17.20 -0.01
N PHE A 152 4.52 16.27 -0.93
CA PHE A 152 5.68 15.40 -1.07
C PHE A 152 6.97 16.19 -1.31
N GLY A 153 6.92 17.15 -2.24
CA GLY A 153 8.06 18.05 -2.50
C GLY A 153 8.45 18.90 -1.29
N ARG A 154 7.45 19.46 -0.57
CA ARG A 154 7.70 20.23 0.66
C ARG A 154 8.28 19.39 1.81
N ALA A 155 7.87 18.15 1.91
CA ALA A 155 8.38 17.24 2.95
C ALA A 155 9.85 16.83 2.74
N GLY A 156 10.41 17.04 1.55
CA GLY A 156 11.76 16.59 1.20
C GLY A 156 11.88 15.05 1.16
N THR A 157 10.76 14.35 0.99
CA THR A 157 10.73 12.88 0.96
C THR A 157 11.39 12.36 -0.31
N VAL A 158 12.27 11.39 -0.18
CA VAL A 158 12.92 10.74 -1.33
C VAL A 158 11.93 9.79 -2.00
N GLY A 159 11.80 9.89 -3.32
CA GLY A 159 10.94 8.99 -4.08
C GLY A 159 10.25 9.63 -5.28
N GLU A 160 9.21 8.97 -5.75
CA GLU A 160 8.49 9.35 -6.96
C GLU A 160 6.98 9.16 -6.77
N ILE A 161 6.21 10.12 -7.30
CA ILE A 161 4.77 9.96 -7.51
C ILE A 161 4.54 9.91 -9.01
N GLU A 162 3.96 8.82 -9.49
CA GLU A 162 3.73 8.58 -10.91
C GLU A 162 2.24 8.46 -11.20
N LEU A 163 1.75 9.27 -12.16
CA LEU A 163 0.41 9.11 -12.71
C LEU A 163 0.44 8.08 -13.84
N TYR A 164 -0.46 7.11 -13.76
CA TYR A 164 -0.67 6.09 -14.77
C TYR A 164 -1.83 6.51 -15.67
N PRO A 165 -1.54 6.96 -16.90
CA PRO A 165 -2.57 7.51 -17.79
C PRO A 165 -3.50 6.42 -18.32
N GLY A 166 -4.78 6.77 -18.51
CA GLY A 166 -5.80 5.91 -19.10
C GLY A 166 -6.27 4.74 -18.25
N VAL A 167 -5.71 4.54 -17.04
CA VAL A 167 -6.06 3.39 -16.21
C VAL A 167 -6.99 3.74 -15.07
N HIS A 168 -7.72 2.74 -14.60
CA HIS A 168 -8.68 2.85 -13.51
C HIS A 168 -8.14 2.27 -12.20
N HIS A 169 -8.79 2.66 -11.09
CA HIS A 169 -8.52 2.08 -9.76
C HIS A 169 -8.55 0.56 -9.78
N GLY A 170 -7.47 -0.09 -9.39
CA GLY A 170 -7.38 -1.56 -9.36
C GLY A 170 -6.74 -2.21 -10.59
N PHE A 171 -6.14 -1.46 -11.48
CA PHE A 171 -5.54 -1.90 -12.75
C PHE A 171 -4.55 -3.07 -12.64
N ALA A 172 -3.98 -3.31 -11.48
CA ALA A 172 -2.93 -4.32 -11.29
C ALA A 172 -3.44 -5.76 -11.10
N PHE A 173 -4.75 -5.97 -10.98
CA PHE A 173 -5.33 -7.29 -10.68
C PHE A 173 -6.02 -7.92 -11.88
N PRO A 174 -5.51 -9.06 -12.42
CA PRO A 174 -6.01 -9.67 -13.65
C PRO A 174 -7.49 -10.06 -13.68
N LEU A 175 -8.08 -10.29 -12.50
CA LEU A 175 -9.51 -10.68 -12.41
C LEU A 175 -10.45 -9.48 -12.31
N ARG A 176 -9.94 -8.26 -12.36
CA ARG A 176 -10.78 -7.06 -12.34
C ARG A 176 -11.09 -6.59 -13.74
N TRP A 177 -12.27 -6.01 -13.93
CA TRP A 177 -12.69 -5.40 -15.21
C TRP A 177 -11.74 -4.30 -15.70
N CYS A 178 -11.09 -3.62 -14.76
CA CYS A 178 -10.16 -2.51 -15.01
C CYS A 178 -8.69 -2.95 -15.16
N TYR A 179 -8.44 -4.25 -15.28
CA TYR A 179 -7.08 -4.74 -15.47
C TYR A 179 -6.45 -4.19 -16.73
N ASP A 180 -5.31 -3.55 -16.56
CA ASP A 180 -4.46 -3.07 -17.64
C ASP A 180 -3.10 -3.77 -17.57
N LYS A 181 -2.80 -4.62 -18.54
CA LYS A 181 -1.57 -5.42 -18.51
C LYS A 181 -0.31 -4.57 -18.61
N PRO A 182 -0.18 -3.57 -19.51
CA PRO A 182 0.98 -2.68 -19.55
C PRO A 182 1.23 -1.97 -18.21
N ALA A 183 0.21 -1.38 -17.62
CA ALA A 183 0.32 -0.72 -16.32
C ALA A 183 0.64 -1.71 -15.19
N ALA A 184 0.04 -2.90 -15.22
CA ALA A 184 0.34 -3.96 -14.27
C ALA A 184 1.80 -4.47 -14.37
N GLU A 185 2.39 -4.57 -15.56
CA GLU A 185 3.80 -4.91 -15.69
C GLU A 185 4.70 -3.74 -15.26
N ARG A 186 4.35 -2.51 -15.63
CA ARG A 186 5.09 -1.30 -15.20
C ARG A 186 5.15 -1.19 -13.67
N HIS A 187 4.04 -1.43 -12.96
CA HIS A 187 4.08 -1.37 -11.49
C HIS A 187 5.03 -2.41 -10.88
N TRP A 188 5.14 -3.61 -11.49
CA TRP A 188 6.11 -4.62 -11.07
C TRP A 188 7.55 -4.20 -11.32
N GLU A 189 7.83 -3.59 -12.48
CA GLU A 189 9.14 -3.05 -12.80
C GLU A 189 9.58 -2.00 -11.78
N ARG A 190 8.67 -1.06 -11.48
CA ARG A 190 8.92 0.01 -10.50
C ARG A 190 9.13 -0.53 -9.09
N LEU A 191 8.26 -1.44 -8.64
CA LEU A 191 8.38 -2.05 -7.31
C LEU A 191 9.69 -2.84 -7.18
N THR A 192 10.02 -3.64 -8.19
CA THR A 192 11.26 -4.44 -8.18
C THR A 192 12.49 -3.54 -8.21
N ALA A 193 12.48 -2.49 -9.02
CA ALA A 193 13.56 -1.52 -9.08
C ALA A 193 13.75 -0.78 -7.74
N LEU A 194 12.66 -0.34 -7.10
CA LEU A 194 12.67 0.25 -5.77
C LEU A 194 13.30 -0.69 -4.73
N TYR A 195 12.84 -1.93 -4.69
CA TYR A 195 13.33 -2.91 -3.71
C TYR A 195 14.80 -3.26 -3.95
N ARG A 196 15.23 -3.44 -5.19
CA ARG A 196 16.65 -3.68 -5.50
C ARG A 196 17.56 -2.53 -5.04
N ARG A 197 17.13 -1.29 -5.18
CA ARG A 197 17.91 -0.13 -4.73
C ARG A 197 18.04 -0.04 -3.22
N ARG A 198 17.03 -0.48 -2.48
CA ARG A 198 16.90 -0.21 -1.04
C ARG A 198 17.05 -1.43 -0.15
N LEU A 199 16.86 -2.62 -0.69
CA LEU A 199 16.93 -3.88 0.10
C LEU A 199 18.10 -4.77 -0.34
N GLY A 200 18.61 -4.60 -1.55
CA GLY A 200 19.69 -5.41 -2.14
C GLY A 200 19.16 -6.62 -2.88
#